data_2ef422e76d8e0cbb58e79dbfce8d002b
#
_entry.id   2ef422e76d8e0cbb58e79dbfce8d002b
#
_cell.length_a   1.000
_cell.length_b   1.000
_cell.length_c   1.000
_cell.angle_alpha   90.00
_cell.angle_beta   90.00
_cell.angle_gamma   90.00
#
_symmetry.space_group_name_H-M   'P 1'
#
loop_
_entity.id
_entity.type
_entity.pdbx_description
1 polymer ?
#
loop_
_entity_poly.entity_id
_entity_poly.type
_entity_poly.pdbx_seq_one_letter_code
_entity_poly.pdbx_strand_id
1 'polypeptide(L)'
;GTIVDQESYSEGDVDFKTQLTSILGKGPETVFCPNYYEEVGQILSQAESVGLNVPFLGGDGWDGLEGYATADQLKDSYFCANYAKGSSPEFEDAYKAEYGEDYPNGFAPLGYDAAKTVVYGVQAAEDAGLEAGTDEYKQAVNDAIASGTIEGITGTFTFDEHHDPVKKTAILTYVDGKPELKEMF
;
A
#
# COMPACT_ATOMS: atom_id res chain seq x y z
N GLY A 1 -21.52 -1.97 -8.06
CA GLY A 1 -21.02 -2.70 -9.23
C GLY A 1 -21.40 -4.17 -9.18
N THR A 2 -21.18 -4.88 -10.28
CA THR A 2 -21.42 -6.33 -10.39
C THR A 2 -20.09 -6.99 -10.76
N ILE A 3 -19.68 -8.02 -10.01
CA ILE A 3 -18.52 -8.84 -10.38
C ILE A 3 -18.95 -9.76 -11.50
N VAL A 4 -18.36 -9.59 -12.70
CA VAL A 4 -18.70 -10.36 -13.91
C VAL A 4 -17.79 -11.56 -14.11
N ASP A 5 -16.59 -11.54 -13.52
CA ASP A 5 -15.61 -12.64 -13.50
C ASP A 5 -14.69 -12.52 -12.30
N GLN A 6 -14.10 -13.61 -11.88
CA GLN A 6 -13.07 -13.68 -10.84
C GLN A 6 -12.10 -14.79 -11.19
N GLU A 7 -10.84 -14.41 -11.36
CA GLU A 7 -9.76 -15.32 -11.71
C GLU A 7 -8.69 -15.36 -10.61
N SER A 8 -7.91 -16.40 -10.60
CA SER A 8 -6.79 -16.57 -9.66
C SER A 8 -5.56 -17.10 -10.36
N TYR A 9 -4.41 -16.89 -9.73
CA TYR A 9 -3.13 -17.45 -10.15
C TYR A 9 -2.30 -17.84 -8.92
N SER A 10 -1.20 -18.54 -9.11
CA SER A 10 -0.29 -18.93 -8.05
C SER A 10 0.91 -17.99 -7.98
N GLU A 11 1.45 -17.79 -6.79
CA GLU A 11 2.70 -17.04 -6.62
C GLU A 11 3.81 -17.63 -7.51
N GLY A 12 4.48 -16.74 -8.26
CA GLY A 12 5.52 -17.11 -9.22
C GLY A 12 5.02 -17.39 -10.64
N ASP A 13 3.70 -17.35 -10.88
CA ASP A 13 3.17 -17.40 -12.24
C ASP A 13 3.63 -16.16 -13.03
N VAL A 14 3.93 -16.38 -14.32
CA VAL A 14 4.42 -15.33 -15.24
C VAL A 14 3.58 -15.23 -16.52
N ASP A 15 2.61 -16.10 -16.70
CA ASP A 15 1.69 -16.11 -17.85
C ASP A 15 0.24 -16.02 -17.36
N PHE A 16 -0.39 -14.89 -17.63
CA PHE A 16 -1.76 -14.53 -17.18
C PHE A 16 -2.75 -14.47 -18.35
N LYS A 17 -2.34 -14.84 -19.56
CA LYS A 17 -3.17 -14.68 -20.77
C LYS A 17 -4.46 -15.47 -20.72
N THR A 18 -4.45 -16.64 -20.08
CA THR A 18 -5.66 -17.47 -19.93
C THR A 18 -6.71 -16.73 -19.10
N GLN A 19 -6.32 -16.22 -17.93
CA GLN A 19 -7.20 -15.44 -17.03
C GLN A 19 -7.67 -14.16 -17.71
N LEU A 20 -6.76 -13.41 -18.32
CA LEU A 20 -7.06 -12.16 -19.01
C LEU A 20 -7.99 -12.35 -20.20
N THR A 21 -7.86 -13.47 -20.93
CA THR A 21 -8.78 -13.82 -22.04
C THR A 21 -10.16 -14.20 -21.51
N SER A 22 -10.26 -14.91 -20.38
CA SER A 22 -11.53 -15.18 -19.70
C SER A 22 -12.24 -13.89 -19.32
N ILE A 23 -11.52 -13.00 -18.63
CA ILE A 23 -12.00 -11.67 -18.20
C ILE A 23 -12.48 -10.87 -19.40
N LEU A 24 -11.68 -10.77 -20.47
CA LEU A 24 -12.05 -10.07 -21.71
C LEU A 24 -13.37 -10.59 -22.29
N GLY A 25 -13.55 -11.92 -22.28
CA GLY A 25 -14.78 -12.57 -22.78
C GLY A 25 -16.04 -12.20 -22.01
N LYS A 26 -15.93 -11.64 -20.81
CA LYS A 26 -17.06 -11.15 -19.98
C LYS A 26 -17.37 -9.68 -20.18
N GLY A 27 -16.54 -8.94 -20.88
CA GLY A 27 -16.74 -7.52 -21.20
C GLY A 27 -16.75 -6.63 -19.95
N PRO A 28 -15.75 -6.67 -19.07
CA PRO A 28 -15.72 -5.82 -17.89
C PRO A 28 -15.55 -4.36 -18.24
N GLU A 29 -16.02 -3.46 -17.38
CA GLU A 29 -15.77 -2.02 -17.48
C GLU A 29 -14.46 -1.63 -16.78
N THR A 30 -14.01 -2.45 -15.82
CA THR A 30 -12.76 -2.27 -15.05
C THR A 30 -12.29 -3.60 -14.49
N VAL A 31 -11.01 -3.70 -14.14
CA VAL A 31 -10.42 -4.86 -13.46
C VAL A 31 -9.85 -4.42 -12.12
N PHE A 32 -10.25 -5.06 -11.02
CA PHE A 32 -9.60 -4.92 -9.72
C PHE A 32 -8.49 -5.96 -9.58
N CYS A 33 -7.26 -5.49 -9.40
CA CYS A 33 -6.05 -6.31 -9.38
C CYS A 33 -5.22 -5.97 -8.12
N PRO A 34 -5.56 -6.54 -6.94
CA PRO A 34 -4.93 -6.21 -5.66
C PRO A 34 -3.60 -6.96 -5.44
N ASN A 35 -2.75 -7.00 -6.45
CA ASN A 35 -1.47 -7.70 -6.46
C ASN A 35 -0.32 -6.70 -6.35
N TYR A 36 0.92 -7.20 -6.27
CA TYR A 36 2.10 -6.36 -6.18
C TYR A 36 2.63 -5.96 -7.55
N TYR A 37 3.36 -4.85 -7.58
CA TYR A 37 3.81 -4.15 -8.78
C TYR A 37 4.53 -5.04 -9.81
N GLU A 38 5.31 -6.03 -9.41
CA GLU A 38 6.03 -6.89 -10.36
C GLU A 38 5.08 -7.75 -11.21
N GLU A 39 4.15 -8.46 -10.56
CA GLU A 39 3.14 -9.25 -11.25
C GLU A 39 2.15 -8.35 -12.00
N VAL A 40 1.76 -7.22 -11.39
CA VAL A 40 0.82 -6.27 -12.02
C VAL A 40 1.41 -5.69 -13.31
N GLY A 41 2.70 -5.36 -13.34
CA GLY A 41 3.37 -4.91 -14.58
C GLY A 41 3.28 -5.95 -15.70
N GLN A 42 3.47 -7.23 -15.36
CA GLN A 42 3.32 -8.33 -16.33
C GLN A 42 1.86 -8.54 -16.75
N ILE A 43 0.90 -8.43 -15.79
CA ILE A 43 -0.53 -8.51 -16.08
C ILE A 43 -0.96 -7.41 -17.02
N LEU A 44 -0.58 -6.14 -16.79
CA LEU A 44 -0.90 -5.01 -17.65
C LEU A 44 -0.34 -5.18 -19.07
N SER A 45 0.92 -5.61 -19.20
CA SER A 45 1.55 -5.89 -20.48
C SER A 45 0.84 -7.01 -21.26
N GLN A 46 0.39 -8.05 -20.56
CA GLN A 46 -0.33 -9.16 -21.17
C GLN A 46 -1.80 -8.80 -21.46
N ALA A 47 -2.44 -7.97 -20.63
CA ALA A 47 -3.77 -7.43 -20.88
C ALA A 47 -3.82 -6.66 -22.19
N GLU A 48 -2.86 -5.77 -22.41
CA GLU A 48 -2.68 -5.07 -23.69
C GLU A 48 -2.54 -6.06 -24.86
N SER A 49 -1.72 -7.10 -24.69
CA SER A 49 -1.46 -8.10 -25.74
C SER A 49 -2.67 -8.94 -26.14
N VAL A 50 -3.62 -9.17 -25.22
CA VAL A 50 -4.89 -9.87 -25.49
C VAL A 50 -6.04 -8.92 -25.87
N GLY A 51 -5.79 -7.61 -25.86
CA GLY A 51 -6.78 -6.59 -26.22
C GLY A 51 -7.71 -6.20 -25.08
N LEU A 52 -7.39 -6.50 -23.83
CA LEU A 52 -8.14 -6.06 -22.65
C LEU A 52 -7.71 -4.63 -22.27
N ASN A 53 -8.39 -3.64 -22.86
CA ASN A 53 -8.10 -2.21 -22.69
C ASN A 53 -9.15 -1.53 -21.82
N VAL A 54 -9.11 -1.77 -20.53
CA VAL A 54 -10.01 -1.17 -19.53
C VAL A 54 -9.17 -0.59 -18.38
N PRO A 55 -9.70 0.37 -17.61
CA PRO A 55 -9.02 0.84 -16.40
C PRO A 55 -8.77 -0.30 -15.40
N PHE A 56 -7.61 -0.26 -14.77
CA PHE A 56 -7.29 -1.17 -13.66
C PHE A 56 -7.32 -0.43 -12.34
N LEU A 57 -7.77 -1.12 -11.29
CA LEU A 57 -7.82 -0.64 -9.93
C LEU A 57 -6.94 -1.51 -9.05
N GLY A 58 -6.13 -0.89 -8.20
CA GLY A 58 -5.19 -1.59 -7.35
C GLY A 58 -5.27 -1.25 -5.88
N GLY A 59 -4.50 -1.98 -5.10
CA GLY A 59 -4.22 -1.71 -3.69
C GLY A 59 -2.84 -1.07 -3.50
N ASP A 60 -2.39 -1.02 -2.25
CA ASP A 60 -1.10 -0.43 -1.85
C ASP A 60 0.13 -1.16 -2.42
N GLY A 61 -0.03 -2.42 -2.83
CA GLY A 61 0.99 -3.16 -3.57
C GLY A 61 1.39 -2.56 -4.92
N TRP A 62 0.65 -1.56 -5.41
CA TRP A 62 0.95 -0.87 -6.67
C TRP A 62 1.97 0.27 -6.52
N ASP A 63 2.37 0.61 -5.32
CA ASP A 63 3.38 1.64 -5.10
C ASP A 63 4.74 1.20 -5.66
N GLY A 64 5.24 1.92 -6.67
CA GLY A 64 6.41 1.56 -7.48
C GLY A 64 6.09 0.88 -8.82
N LEU A 65 4.80 0.71 -9.19
CA LEU A 65 4.38 0.09 -10.45
C LEU A 65 4.87 0.84 -11.69
N GLU A 66 5.12 2.14 -11.59
CA GLU A 66 5.70 2.94 -12.66
C GLU A 66 7.09 2.47 -13.13
N GLY A 67 7.76 1.65 -12.34
CA GLY A 67 9.00 0.98 -12.72
C GLY A 67 8.80 -0.27 -13.60
N TYR A 68 7.56 -0.78 -13.71
CA TYR A 68 7.22 -2.06 -14.33
C TYR A 68 6.18 -1.96 -15.45
N ALA A 69 5.56 -0.80 -15.61
CA ALA A 69 4.52 -0.56 -16.62
C ALA A 69 4.76 0.78 -17.34
N THR A 70 4.31 0.87 -18.58
CA THR A 70 4.39 2.10 -19.38
C THR A 70 3.30 3.10 -18.98
N ALA A 71 3.49 4.39 -19.30
CA ALA A 71 2.49 5.42 -19.05
C ALA A 71 1.15 5.12 -19.73
N ASP A 72 1.14 4.52 -20.91
CA ASP A 72 -0.08 4.13 -21.63
C ASP A 72 -0.83 2.99 -20.89
N GLN A 73 -0.10 2.01 -20.34
CA GLN A 73 -0.68 0.91 -19.57
C GLN A 73 -1.27 1.37 -18.22
N LEU A 74 -0.70 2.42 -17.62
CA LEU A 74 -1.14 2.99 -16.35
C LEU A 74 -2.28 4.01 -16.49
N LYS A 75 -2.61 4.37 -17.72
CA LYS A 75 -3.62 5.39 -17.99
C LYS A 75 -4.98 5.01 -17.41
N ASP A 76 -5.64 6.00 -16.82
CA ASP A 76 -6.97 5.88 -16.20
C ASP A 76 -7.05 4.82 -15.06
N SER A 77 -5.90 4.37 -14.56
CA SER A 77 -5.80 3.45 -13.42
C SER A 77 -5.73 4.19 -12.09
N TYR A 78 -6.21 3.54 -11.04
CA TYR A 78 -6.25 4.09 -9.68
C TYR A 78 -5.82 3.04 -8.67
N PHE A 79 -5.20 3.47 -7.58
CA PHE A 79 -4.87 2.58 -6.48
C PHE A 79 -4.95 3.28 -5.12
N CYS A 80 -5.18 2.48 -4.08
CA CYS A 80 -5.14 2.96 -2.70
C CYS A 80 -3.72 2.89 -2.19
N ALA A 81 -3.27 3.94 -1.49
CA ALA A 81 -1.96 3.96 -0.84
C ALA A 81 -2.07 4.52 0.57
N ASN A 82 -1.19 4.06 1.45
CA ASN A 82 -1.11 4.53 2.83
C ASN A 82 -0.24 5.79 2.99
N TYR A 83 0.45 6.19 1.94
CA TYR A 83 1.31 7.38 1.89
C TYR A 83 1.32 7.94 0.48
N ALA A 84 1.26 9.26 0.36
CA ALA A 84 1.47 9.97 -0.90
C ALA A 84 2.75 10.81 -0.79
N LYS A 85 3.58 10.81 -1.83
CA LYS A 85 4.82 11.60 -1.88
C LYS A 85 4.50 13.08 -1.62
N GLY A 86 5.30 13.72 -0.77
CA GLY A 86 5.09 15.10 -0.31
C GLY A 86 4.23 15.23 0.94
N SER A 87 3.67 14.13 1.47
CA SER A 87 2.85 14.17 2.69
C SER A 87 3.67 14.45 3.96
N SER A 88 4.93 14.08 4.00
CA SER A 88 5.86 14.34 5.11
C SER A 88 7.24 14.75 4.59
N PRO A 89 7.43 16.02 4.20
CA PRO A 89 8.73 16.51 3.71
C PRO A 89 9.87 16.30 4.69
N GLU A 90 9.61 16.40 5.98
CA GLU A 90 10.62 16.18 7.02
C GLU A 90 11.18 14.74 6.99
N PHE A 91 10.31 13.73 6.83
CA PHE A 91 10.74 12.34 6.67
C PHE A 91 11.51 12.15 5.35
N GLU A 92 10.98 12.70 4.25
CA GLU A 92 11.57 12.55 2.91
C GLU A 92 12.98 13.14 2.86
N ASP A 93 13.16 14.34 3.43
CA ASP A 93 14.45 15.01 3.53
C ASP A 93 15.43 14.25 4.44
N ALA A 94 14.96 13.74 5.59
CA ALA A 94 15.78 12.96 6.50
C ALA A 94 16.21 11.62 5.87
N TYR A 95 15.31 10.93 5.19
CA TYR A 95 15.62 9.70 4.47
C TYR A 95 16.71 9.94 3.41
N LYS A 96 16.53 10.99 2.60
CA LYS A 96 17.49 11.36 1.57
C LYS A 96 18.84 11.76 2.14
N ALA A 97 18.87 12.46 3.28
CA ALA A 97 20.11 12.84 3.95
C ALA A 97 20.88 11.62 4.48
N GLU A 98 20.18 10.59 4.98
CA GLU A 98 20.78 9.38 5.55
C GLU A 98 21.24 8.41 4.45
N TYR A 99 20.42 8.18 3.42
CA TYR A 99 20.66 7.14 2.41
C TYR A 99 21.20 7.67 1.08
N GLY A 100 21.19 8.99 0.85
CA GLY A 100 21.68 9.62 -0.37
C GLY A 100 20.73 9.56 -1.57
N GLU A 101 19.55 8.98 -1.39
CA GLU A 101 18.53 8.80 -2.42
C GLU A 101 17.12 9.01 -1.85
N ASP A 102 16.14 9.21 -2.72
CA ASP A 102 14.72 9.24 -2.32
C ASP A 102 14.28 7.86 -1.81
N TYR A 103 13.29 7.80 -0.91
CA TYR A 103 12.71 6.53 -0.46
C TYR A 103 12.10 5.77 -1.66
N PRO A 104 12.22 4.42 -1.70
CA PRO A 104 11.87 3.65 -2.88
C PRO A 104 10.35 3.56 -3.14
N ASN A 105 9.56 3.47 -2.08
CA ASN A 105 8.11 3.33 -2.11
C ASN A 105 7.50 3.59 -0.73
N GLY A 106 6.17 3.55 -0.60
CA GLY A 106 5.43 3.82 0.64
C GLY A 106 5.68 2.84 1.79
N PHE A 107 6.34 1.71 1.57
CA PHE A 107 6.70 0.81 2.66
C PHE A 107 7.77 1.42 3.58
N ALA A 108 8.62 2.31 3.09
CA ALA A 108 9.61 2.99 3.93
C ALA A 108 8.95 3.90 5.00
N PRO A 109 8.02 4.83 4.67
CA PRO A 109 7.29 5.58 5.68
C PRO A 109 6.41 4.71 6.57
N LEU A 110 5.82 3.62 6.06
CA LEU A 110 5.06 2.67 6.88
C LEU A 110 5.96 1.94 7.89
N GLY A 111 7.16 1.52 7.49
CA GLY A 111 8.15 0.94 8.38
C GLY A 111 8.59 1.90 9.50
N TYR A 112 8.72 3.19 9.17
CA TYR A 112 8.99 4.23 10.17
C TYR A 112 7.85 4.33 11.19
N ASP A 113 6.60 4.37 10.75
CA ASP A 113 5.45 4.44 11.65
C ASP A 113 5.27 3.14 12.46
N ALA A 114 5.59 1.98 11.89
CA ALA A 114 5.61 0.72 12.64
C ALA A 114 6.62 0.78 13.80
N ALA A 115 7.81 1.32 13.57
CA ALA A 115 8.80 1.52 14.63
C ALA A 115 8.31 2.52 15.68
N LYS A 116 7.70 3.64 15.28
CA LYS A 116 7.08 4.60 16.22
C LYS A 116 6.00 3.96 17.08
N THR A 117 5.17 3.11 16.48
CA THR A 117 4.11 2.37 17.20
C THR A 117 4.69 1.48 18.30
N VAL A 118 5.77 0.75 18.00
CA VAL A 118 6.46 -0.08 19.00
C VAL A 118 7.06 0.80 20.10
N VAL A 119 7.74 1.89 19.74
CA VAL A 119 8.32 2.83 20.72
C VAL A 119 7.25 3.43 21.63
N TYR A 120 6.08 3.79 21.09
CA TYR A 120 4.95 4.29 21.86
C TYR A 120 4.49 3.28 22.93
N GLY A 121 4.31 2.02 22.56
CA GLY A 121 3.92 0.96 23.48
C GLY A 121 5.00 0.69 24.55
N VAL A 122 6.26 0.62 24.14
CA VAL A 122 7.40 0.44 25.04
C VAL A 122 7.48 1.59 26.06
N GLN A 123 7.37 2.84 25.60
CA GLN A 123 7.40 4.00 26.50
C GLN A 123 6.30 3.92 27.57
N ALA A 124 5.09 3.49 27.21
CA ALA A 124 3.99 3.35 28.16
C ALA A 124 4.31 2.30 29.26
N ALA A 125 4.93 1.17 28.89
CA ALA A 125 5.35 0.15 29.85
C ALA A 125 6.49 0.62 30.74
N GLU A 126 7.48 1.35 30.20
CA GLU A 126 8.55 1.98 30.97
C GLU A 126 8.04 3.04 31.96
N ASP A 127 7.12 3.90 31.52
CA ASP A 127 6.51 4.93 32.36
C ASP A 127 5.66 4.32 33.51
N ALA A 128 5.13 3.11 33.30
CA ALA A 128 4.45 2.33 34.35
C ALA A 128 5.43 1.63 35.31
N GLY A 129 6.73 1.72 35.07
CA GLY A 129 7.77 1.12 35.91
C GLY A 129 7.84 -0.41 35.84
N LEU A 130 7.37 -1.01 34.76
CA LEU A 130 7.36 -2.46 34.57
C LEU A 130 8.73 -2.99 34.18
N GLU A 131 9.04 -4.22 34.62
CA GLU A 131 10.31 -4.87 34.31
C GLU A 131 10.31 -5.44 32.88
N ALA A 132 11.24 -5.00 32.05
CA ALA A 132 11.37 -5.44 30.66
C ALA A 132 11.52 -6.96 30.55
N GLY A 133 10.81 -7.56 29.58
CA GLY A 133 10.82 -9.00 29.32
C GLY A 133 9.80 -9.81 30.10
N THR A 134 9.12 -9.24 31.10
CA THR A 134 8.02 -9.89 31.81
C THR A 134 6.75 -9.94 30.96
N ASP A 135 5.82 -10.82 31.31
CA ASP A 135 4.53 -10.90 30.59
C ASP A 135 3.65 -9.67 30.85
N GLU A 136 3.76 -9.08 32.06
CA GLU A 136 3.11 -7.81 32.41
C GLU A 136 3.60 -6.65 31.53
N TYR A 137 4.91 -6.57 31.26
CA TYR A 137 5.50 -5.59 30.37
C TYR A 137 4.97 -5.74 28.95
N LYS A 138 4.99 -6.97 28.40
CA LYS A 138 4.49 -7.25 27.05
C LYS A 138 3.01 -6.92 26.89
N GLN A 139 2.22 -7.26 27.93
CA GLN A 139 0.80 -6.93 27.93
C GLN A 139 0.57 -5.43 27.95
N ALA A 140 1.31 -4.68 28.78
CA ALA A 140 1.22 -3.22 28.83
C ALA A 140 1.58 -2.56 27.50
N VAL A 141 2.60 -3.06 26.80
CA VAL A 141 2.95 -2.61 25.45
C VAL A 141 1.79 -2.83 24.48
N ASN A 142 1.20 -4.03 24.47
CA ASN A 142 0.09 -4.35 23.60
C ASN A 142 -1.16 -3.51 23.91
N ASP A 143 -1.50 -3.36 25.18
CA ASP A 143 -2.67 -2.59 25.62
C ASP A 143 -2.52 -1.10 25.26
N ALA A 144 -1.31 -0.55 25.42
CA ALA A 144 -1.02 0.82 25.05
C ALA A 144 -1.16 1.04 23.54
N ILE A 145 -0.63 0.13 22.70
CA ILE A 145 -0.77 0.20 21.26
C ILE A 145 -2.24 0.08 20.84
N ALA A 146 -2.97 -0.91 21.38
CA ALA A 146 -4.36 -1.19 21.02
C ALA A 146 -5.30 -0.04 21.39
N SER A 147 -5.05 0.67 22.48
CA SER A 147 -5.90 1.78 22.97
C SER A 147 -5.39 3.17 22.63
N GLY A 148 -4.18 3.27 22.07
CA GLY A 148 -3.48 4.52 21.85
C GLY A 148 -3.87 5.22 20.56
N THR A 149 -3.39 6.47 20.46
CA THR A 149 -3.40 7.25 19.22
C THR A 149 -1.96 7.49 18.81
N ILE A 150 -1.59 7.03 17.63
CA ILE A 150 -0.23 7.13 17.11
C ILE A 150 -0.13 8.30 16.14
N GLU A 151 0.77 9.21 16.43
CA GLU A 151 1.12 10.36 15.58
C GLU A 151 2.21 9.94 14.59
N GLY A 152 1.80 9.32 13.46
CA GLY A 152 2.71 8.84 12.43
C GLY A 152 3.01 9.89 11.36
N ILE A 153 4.01 9.62 10.51
CA ILE A 153 4.31 10.40 9.31
C ILE A 153 3.35 10.07 8.17
N THR A 154 2.73 8.90 8.21
CA THR A 154 1.68 8.49 7.26
C THR A 154 0.27 8.91 7.73
N GLY A 155 0.18 9.72 8.79
CA GLY A 155 -1.03 10.24 9.42
C GLY A 155 -1.19 9.79 10.86
N THR A 156 -2.14 10.40 11.56
CA THR A 156 -2.55 9.99 12.90
C THR A 156 -3.52 8.81 12.78
N PHE A 157 -3.30 7.75 13.56
CA PHE A 157 -4.14 6.56 13.54
C PHE A 157 -4.34 5.93 14.91
N THR A 158 -5.41 5.15 15.01
CA THR A 158 -5.74 4.25 16.13
C THR A 158 -5.90 2.84 15.58
N PHE A 159 -6.10 1.85 16.44
CA PHE A 159 -6.44 0.49 16.03
C PHE A 159 -7.88 0.16 16.39
N ASP A 160 -8.56 -0.59 15.53
CA ASP A 160 -9.90 -1.10 15.80
C ASP A 160 -9.87 -2.42 16.59
N GLU A 161 -11.04 -3.03 16.79
CA GLU A 161 -11.19 -4.31 17.50
C GLU A 161 -10.55 -5.51 16.80
N HIS A 162 -10.20 -5.36 15.51
CA HIS A 162 -9.51 -6.37 14.71
C HIS A 162 -8.00 -6.11 14.61
N HIS A 163 -7.52 -5.05 15.28
CA HIS A 163 -6.15 -4.54 15.24
C HIS A 163 -5.76 -3.93 13.87
N ASP A 164 -6.76 -3.53 13.08
CA ASP A 164 -6.53 -2.81 11.83
C ASP A 164 -6.35 -1.31 12.11
N PRO A 165 -5.40 -0.64 11.44
CA PRO A 165 -5.19 0.80 11.62
C PRO A 165 -6.34 1.60 11.00
N VAL A 166 -6.99 2.41 11.80
CA VAL A 166 -8.02 3.36 11.37
C VAL A 166 -7.36 4.69 11.03
N LYS A 167 -7.20 4.96 9.74
CA LYS A 167 -6.52 6.15 9.21
C LYS A 167 -7.07 6.53 7.83
N LYS A 168 -6.72 7.73 7.38
CA LYS A 168 -7.02 8.14 6.02
C LYS A 168 -6.18 7.37 5.01
N THR A 169 -6.78 7.10 3.84
CA THR A 169 -6.14 6.44 2.71
C THR A 169 -6.04 7.41 1.54
N ALA A 170 -4.90 7.43 0.88
CA ALA A 170 -4.72 8.17 -0.36
C ALA A 170 -5.26 7.36 -1.55
N ILE A 171 -6.04 7.99 -2.42
CA ILE A 171 -6.34 7.47 -3.74
C ILE A 171 -5.39 8.14 -4.72
N LEU A 172 -4.59 7.34 -5.39
CA LEU A 172 -3.61 7.78 -6.38
C LEU A 172 -4.07 7.39 -7.78
N THR A 173 -3.63 8.16 -8.76
CA THR A 173 -3.75 7.87 -10.20
C THR A 173 -2.41 8.15 -10.88
N TYR A 174 -2.29 7.80 -12.15
CA TYR A 174 -1.06 8.04 -12.89
C TYR A 174 -1.26 9.18 -13.89
N VAL A 175 -0.36 10.17 -13.83
CA VAL A 175 -0.26 11.27 -14.79
C VAL A 175 1.12 11.19 -15.42
N ASP A 176 1.17 11.06 -16.74
CA ASP A 176 2.40 10.86 -17.50
C ASP A 176 3.29 9.72 -16.94
N GLY A 177 2.62 8.64 -16.48
CA GLY A 177 3.26 7.46 -15.92
C GLY A 177 3.80 7.62 -14.49
N LYS A 178 3.45 8.71 -13.80
CA LYS A 178 3.86 8.96 -12.41
C LYS A 178 2.64 8.98 -11.48
N PRO A 179 2.76 8.40 -10.28
CA PRO A 179 1.67 8.44 -9.32
C PRO A 179 1.45 9.87 -8.80
N GLU A 180 0.20 10.32 -8.82
CA GLU A 180 -0.24 11.60 -8.28
C GLU A 180 -1.44 11.40 -7.36
N LEU A 181 -1.48 12.19 -6.28
CA LEU A 181 -2.59 12.19 -5.34
C LEU A 181 -3.86 12.70 -6.03
N LYS A 182 -4.90 11.87 -6.07
CA LYS A 182 -6.22 12.24 -6.56
C LYS A 182 -7.11 12.74 -5.44
N GLU A 183 -7.16 12.02 -4.33
CA GLU A 183 -8.05 12.29 -3.20
C GLU A 183 -7.54 11.62 -1.91
N MET A 184 -7.84 12.23 -0.76
CA MET A 184 -7.70 11.60 0.56
C MET A 184 -9.08 11.16 1.03
N PHE A 185 -9.20 9.88 1.36
CA PHE A 185 -10.45 9.25 1.78
C PHE A 185 -10.46 8.93 3.27
#